data_b67a6275f60b2b7bf451f55046638124
#
_entry.id   b67a6275f60b2b7bf451f55046638124
#
_cell.length_a   1.000
_cell.length_b   1.000
_cell.length_c   1.000
_cell.angle_alpha   90.00
_cell.angle_beta   90.00
_cell.angle_gamma   90.00
#
_symmetry.space_group_name_H-M   'P 1'
#
loop_
_entity.id
_entity.type
_entity.pdbx_description
1 polymer ?
#
loop_
_entity_poly.entity_id
_entity_poly.type
_entity_poly.pdbx_seq_one_letter_code
_entity_poly.pdbx_strand_id
1 'polypeptide(L)'
;MLIRIILATCLLLGCSSDVSYSLVQGGSLNLTNPGKFVVINYWAIWCAPCRKEIPELNELASHNPEKLTVVGVNFDESRGEKLLGEIETLGIEFPSLVEDPRSIWGLEPVTILPETLIISAEGKLLHRLIGPQTLSSIEALLK
;
A
#
# COMPACT_ATOMS: atom_id res chain seq x y z
N MET A 1 59.28 8.83 21.06
CA MET A 1 58.10 8.18 21.64
C MET A 1 56.90 8.67 20.85
N LEU A 2 56.49 7.91 19.78
CA LEU A 2 55.44 8.30 18.86
C LEU A 2 54.11 7.69 19.34
N ILE A 3 53.18 8.53 19.76
CA ILE A 3 51.84 8.15 20.14
C ILE A 3 50.99 7.98 18.84
N ARG A 4 50.65 6.74 18.51
CA ARG A 4 49.69 6.42 17.42
C ARG A 4 48.27 6.63 17.94
N ILE A 5 47.62 7.67 17.45
CA ILE A 5 46.17 7.90 17.66
C ILE A 5 45.44 6.99 16.68
N ILE A 6 44.81 5.92 17.21
CA ILE A 6 43.89 5.07 16.44
C ILE A 6 42.53 5.77 16.42
N LEU A 7 42.19 6.34 15.27
CA LEU A 7 40.86 6.89 15.03
C LEU A 7 39.88 5.72 14.81
N ALA A 8 39.09 5.37 15.83
CA ALA A 8 38.03 4.39 15.72
C ALA A 8 36.87 5.00 14.96
N THR A 9 36.75 4.66 13.66
CA THR A 9 35.61 5.03 12.83
C THR A 9 34.43 4.16 13.24
N CYS A 10 33.50 4.72 14.04
CA CYS A 10 32.24 4.07 14.40
C CYS A 10 31.32 4.09 13.17
N LEU A 11 31.25 2.98 12.42
CA LEU A 11 30.24 2.76 11.37
C LEU A 11 28.88 2.63 12.06
N LEU A 12 28.07 3.69 12.00
CA LEU A 12 26.65 3.62 12.34
C LEU A 12 25.96 2.78 11.27
N LEU A 13 25.81 1.48 11.51
CA LEU A 13 24.88 0.62 10.79
C LEU A 13 23.48 1.09 11.15
N GLY A 14 22.91 1.94 10.29
CA GLY A 14 21.51 2.30 10.37
C GLY A 14 20.67 1.04 10.16
N CYS A 15 20.09 0.48 11.23
CA CYS A 15 19.02 -0.49 11.14
C CYS A 15 17.81 0.21 10.48
N SER A 16 17.61 0.01 9.20
CA SER A 16 16.32 0.23 8.55
C SER A 16 15.37 -0.80 9.15
N SER A 17 14.46 -0.39 10.03
CA SER A 17 13.41 -1.28 10.52
C SER A 17 12.42 -1.52 9.38
N ASP A 18 12.46 -2.71 8.80
CA ASP A 18 11.46 -3.15 7.83
C ASP A 18 10.09 -3.26 8.52
N VAL A 19 9.11 -2.47 8.05
CA VAL A 19 7.75 -2.49 8.55
C VAL A 19 6.89 -3.32 7.61
N SER A 20 6.39 -4.45 8.11
CA SER A 20 5.52 -5.36 7.36
C SER A 20 4.09 -5.33 7.92
N TYR A 21 3.11 -5.25 7.02
CA TYR A 21 1.68 -5.22 7.33
C TYR A 21 1.03 -6.55 6.97
N SER A 22 0.18 -7.06 7.85
CA SER A 22 -0.54 -8.31 7.64
C SER A 22 -1.61 -8.16 6.56
N LEU A 23 -1.77 -9.21 5.75
CA LEU A 23 -2.84 -9.33 4.75
C LEU A 23 -3.99 -10.17 5.29
N VAL A 24 -5.22 -9.78 4.97
CA VAL A 24 -6.45 -10.48 5.38
C VAL A 24 -6.46 -11.91 4.85
N GLN A 25 -5.94 -12.12 3.64
CA GLN A 25 -5.83 -13.43 2.98
C GLN A 25 -4.63 -14.26 3.44
N GLY A 26 -3.88 -13.77 4.43
CA GLY A 26 -2.66 -14.38 4.95
C GLY A 26 -1.39 -13.82 4.32
N GLY A 27 -0.28 -14.00 5.03
CA GLY A 27 1.01 -13.39 4.66
C GLY A 27 1.15 -11.94 5.09
N SER A 28 2.18 -11.28 4.59
CA SER A 28 2.47 -9.87 4.90
C SER A 28 3.11 -9.16 3.71
N LEU A 29 3.01 -7.83 3.71
CA LEU A 29 3.61 -6.95 2.72
C LEU A 29 4.54 -5.96 3.42
N ASN A 30 5.81 -5.91 3.01
CA ASN A 30 6.74 -4.87 3.42
C ASN A 30 6.43 -3.59 2.62
N LEU A 31 6.12 -2.48 3.30
CA LEU A 31 5.80 -1.20 2.66
C LEU A 31 6.94 -0.19 2.73
N THR A 32 8.00 -0.46 3.49
CA THR A 32 9.18 0.42 3.56
C THR A 32 10.22 0.10 2.50
N ASN A 33 10.22 -1.13 1.98
CA ASN A 33 11.04 -1.55 0.85
C ASN A 33 10.35 -2.71 0.11
N PRO A 34 9.25 -2.44 -0.61
CA PRO A 34 8.44 -3.50 -1.23
C PRO A 34 9.11 -4.16 -2.44
N GLY A 35 10.16 -3.56 -3.01
CA GLY A 35 10.87 -4.07 -4.19
C GLY A 35 10.12 -3.89 -5.52
N LYS A 36 8.88 -3.43 -5.47
CA LYS A 36 8.03 -3.09 -6.61
C LYS A 36 7.03 -2.01 -6.21
N PHE A 37 6.36 -1.40 -7.19
CA PHE A 37 5.30 -0.43 -6.88
C PHE A 37 4.20 -1.08 -6.04
N VAL A 38 3.63 -0.29 -5.10
CA VAL A 38 2.43 -0.69 -4.37
C VAL A 38 1.35 0.36 -4.60
N VAL A 39 0.18 -0.10 -5.03
CA VAL A 39 -1.04 0.70 -5.18
C VAL A 39 -1.95 0.36 -4.02
N ILE A 40 -2.19 1.32 -3.13
CA ILE A 40 -3.03 1.14 -1.94
C ILE A 40 -4.34 1.86 -2.18
N ASN A 41 -5.45 1.12 -2.25
CA ASN A 41 -6.78 1.68 -2.49
C ASN A 41 -7.63 1.65 -1.22
N TYR A 42 -8.16 2.81 -0.83
CA TYR A 42 -9.10 2.96 0.30
C TYR A 42 -10.53 2.89 -0.20
N TRP A 43 -11.30 1.98 0.36
CA TRP A 43 -12.66 1.67 -0.07
C TRP A 43 -13.62 1.43 1.11
N ALA A 44 -14.93 1.52 0.86
CA ALA A 44 -15.97 1.09 1.76
C ALA A 44 -17.12 0.43 0.99
N ILE A 45 -17.88 -0.45 1.63
CA ILE A 45 -18.99 -1.18 0.99
C ILE A 45 -20.09 -0.24 0.51
N TRP A 46 -20.33 0.86 1.21
CA TRP A 46 -21.34 1.89 0.86
C TRP A 46 -20.85 2.90 -0.19
N CYS A 47 -19.57 2.90 -0.53
CA CYS A 47 -18.97 3.86 -1.45
C CYS A 47 -19.27 3.49 -2.92
N ALA A 48 -20.24 4.16 -3.53
CA ALA A 48 -20.65 3.89 -4.91
C ALA A 48 -19.54 4.13 -5.96
N PRO A 49 -18.71 5.21 -5.88
CA PRO A 49 -17.59 5.38 -6.81
C PRO A 49 -16.49 4.33 -6.59
N CYS A 50 -16.26 3.83 -5.36
CA CYS A 50 -15.31 2.74 -5.11
C CYS A 50 -15.71 1.47 -5.86
N ARG A 51 -16.99 1.11 -5.86
CA ARG A 51 -17.50 -0.05 -6.61
C ARG A 51 -17.25 0.03 -8.11
N LYS A 52 -17.16 1.25 -8.65
CA LYS A 52 -16.91 1.44 -10.10
C LYS A 52 -15.45 1.24 -10.48
N GLU A 53 -14.51 1.54 -9.57
CA GLU A 53 -13.07 1.41 -9.86
C GLU A 53 -12.51 0.00 -9.53
N ILE A 54 -13.17 -0.79 -8.68
CA ILE A 54 -12.70 -2.14 -8.29
C ILE A 54 -12.38 -3.04 -9.50
N PRO A 55 -13.20 -3.13 -10.55
CA PRO A 55 -12.84 -3.92 -11.74
C PRO A 55 -11.56 -3.45 -12.41
N GLU A 56 -11.32 -2.15 -12.49
CA GLU A 56 -10.07 -1.57 -13.04
C GLU A 56 -8.86 -1.94 -12.19
N LEU A 57 -9.03 -1.93 -10.86
CA LEU A 57 -7.96 -2.32 -9.91
C LEU A 57 -7.69 -3.83 -9.93
N ASN A 58 -8.72 -4.67 -10.10
CA ASN A 58 -8.55 -6.11 -10.29
C ASN A 58 -7.75 -6.40 -11.57
N GLU A 59 -8.09 -5.72 -12.66
CA GLU A 59 -7.35 -5.82 -13.91
C GLU A 59 -5.91 -5.35 -13.75
N LEU A 60 -5.67 -4.21 -13.09
CA LEU A 60 -4.34 -3.70 -12.78
C LEU A 60 -3.50 -4.71 -11.98
N ALA A 61 -4.09 -5.34 -10.97
CA ALA A 61 -3.42 -6.32 -10.11
C ALA A 61 -2.96 -7.56 -10.90
N SER A 62 -3.73 -7.96 -11.93
CA SER A 62 -3.45 -9.14 -12.75
C SER A 62 -2.47 -8.87 -13.90
N HIS A 63 -2.42 -7.63 -14.42
CA HIS A 63 -1.64 -7.28 -15.62
C HIS A 63 -0.12 -7.37 -15.44
N ASN A 64 0.40 -6.89 -14.31
CA ASN A 64 1.84 -6.78 -14.10
C ASN A 64 2.29 -7.15 -12.68
N PRO A 65 2.02 -8.37 -12.19
CA PRO A 65 2.27 -8.75 -10.80
C PRO A 65 3.76 -8.68 -10.39
N GLU A 66 4.68 -8.74 -11.38
CA GLU A 66 6.11 -8.59 -11.16
C GLU A 66 6.53 -7.14 -10.91
N LYS A 67 5.78 -6.17 -11.44
CA LYS A 67 6.11 -4.74 -11.35
C LYS A 67 5.37 -4.02 -10.24
N LEU A 68 4.17 -4.48 -9.91
CA LEU A 68 3.32 -3.84 -8.92
C LEU A 68 2.50 -4.84 -8.09
N THR A 69 2.07 -4.37 -6.93
CA THR A 69 1.06 -5.02 -6.10
C THR A 69 -0.07 -4.03 -5.84
N VAL A 70 -1.32 -4.46 -6.02
CA VAL A 70 -2.49 -3.71 -5.56
C VAL A 70 -2.92 -4.28 -4.21
N VAL A 71 -3.24 -3.42 -3.25
CA VAL A 71 -3.82 -3.81 -1.95
C VAL A 71 -4.94 -2.87 -1.55
N GLY A 72 -5.94 -3.42 -0.87
CA GLY A 72 -7.07 -2.65 -0.35
C GLY A 72 -6.90 -2.29 1.13
N VAL A 73 -7.52 -1.20 1.55
CA VAL A 73 -7.75 -0.82 2.96
C VAL A 73 -9.22 -0.51 3.14
N ASN A 74 -9.88 -1.22 4.04
CA ASN A 74 -11.27 -0.94 4.38
C ASN A 74 -11.37 0.31 5.26
N PHE A 75 -12.09 1.32 4.80
CA PHE A 75 -12.27 2.59 5.50
C PHE A 75 -13.02 2.45 6.83
N ASP A 76 -13.99 1.53 6.90
CA ASP A 76 -14.81 1.30 8.09
C ASP A 76 -14.08 0.44 9.15
N GLU A 77 -12.81 0.07 8.89
CA GLU A 77 -12.01 -0.80 9.76
C GLU A 77 -12.69 -2.12 10.11
N SER A 78 -13.54 -2.64 9.23
CA SER A 78 -14.18 -3.95 9.38
C SER A 78 -13.13 -5.03 9.60
N ARG A 79 -13.49 -6.08 10.36
CA ARG A 79 -12.57 -7.18 10.72
C ARG A 79 -13.24 -8.55 10.54
N GLY A 80 -12.42 -9.59 10.44
CA GLY A 80 -12.87 -10.98 10.41
C GLY A 80 -13.86 -11.27 9.31
N GLU A 81 -14.90 -12.03 9.61
CA GLU A 81 -15.93 -12.45 8.66
C GLU A 81 -16.68 -11.28 8.00
N LYS A 82 -16.89 -10.18 8.74
CA LYS A 82 -17.51 -8.98 8.18
C LYS A 82 -16.68 -8.43 7.02
N LEU A 83 -15.37 -8.25 7.23
CA LEU A 83 -14.48 -7.74 6.20
C LEU A 83 -14.42 -8.69 4.99
N LEU A 84 -14.33 -10.00 5.22
CA LEU A 84 -14.34 -11.00 4.15
C LEU A 84 -15.64 -10.94 3.31
N GLY A 85 -16.79 -10.81 3.96
CA GLY A 85 -18.07 -10.66 3.27
C GLY A 85 -18.19 -9.36 2.46
N GLU A 86 -17.61 -8.26 2.93
CA GLU A 86 -17.55 -6.99 2.21
C GLU A 86 -16.64 -7.09 0.97
N ILE A 87 -15.46 -7.72 1.10
CA ILE A 87 -14.54 -8.01 0.00
C ILE A 87 -15.22 -8.84 -1.08
N GLU A 88 -15.88 -9.94 -0.69
CA GLU A 88 -16.62 -10.81 -1.61
C GLU A 88 -17.78 -10.05 -2.31
N THR A 89 -18.57 -9.29 -1.54
CA THR A 89 -19.69 -8.51 -2.07
C THR A 89 -19.28 -7.50 -3.13
N LEU A 90 -18.10 -6.89 -2.96
CA LEU A 90 -17.54 -5.92 -3.90
C LEU A 90 -16.77 -6.56 -5.07
N GLY A 91 -16.52 -7.86 -5.03
CA GLY A 91 -15.73 -8.57 -6.03
C GLY A 91 -14.27 -8.12 -6.05
N ILE A 92 -13.69 -7.82 -4.88
CA ILE A 92 -12.28 -7.45 -4.76
C ILE A 92 -11.42 -8.70 -4.88
N GLU A 93 -10.55 -8.77 -5.89
CA GLU A 93 -9.67 -9.91 -6.18
C GLU A 93 -8.23 -9.69 -5.69
N PHE A 94 -7.86 -8.44 -5.37
CA PHE A 94 -6.55 -8.11 -4.81
C PHE A 94 -6.55 -8.23 -3.28
N PRO A 95 -5.36 -8.46 -2.65
CA PRO A 95 -5.25 -8.57 -1.19
C PRO A 95 -5.69 -7.31 -0.46
N SER A 96 -6.13 -7.47 0.79
CA SER A 96 -6.47 -6.35 1.67
C SER A 96 -5.56 -6.34 2.90
N LEU A 97 -5.12 -5.16 3.31
CA LEU A 97 -4.37 -4.96 4.55
C LEU A 97 -5.30 -5.05 5.76
N VAL A 98 -4.82 -5.63 6.85
CA VAL A 98 -5.53 -5.71 8.12
C VAL A 98 -5.56 -4.35 8.80
N GLU A 99 -4.48 -3.57 8.65
CA GLU A 99 -4.29 -2.26 9.28
C GLU A 99 -3.99 -1.19 8.24
N ASP A 100 -4.38 0.05 8.53
CA ASP A 100 -4.07 1.20 7.68
C ASP A 100 -2.59 1.61 7.84
N PRO A 101 -1.79 1.57 6.76
CA PRO A 101 -0.36 1.87 6.82
C PRO A 101 -0.03 3.36 6.69
N ARG A 102 -1.01 4.23 6.44
CA ARG A 102 -0.77 5.62 5.98
C ARG A 102 0.07 6.47 6.93
N SER A 103 0.11 6.12 8.21
CA SER A 103 0.91 6.82 9.22
C SER A 103 2.42 6.77 8.94
N ILE A 104 2.92 5.74 8.23
CA ILE A 104 4.35 5.65 7.88
C ILE A 104 4.79 6.75 6.92
N TRP A 105 3.86 7.35 6.17
CA TRP A 105 4.10 8.51 5.30
C TRP A 105 3.62 9.84 5.92
N GLY A 106 3.23 9.85 7.20
CA GLY A 106 2.75 11.04 7.91
C GLY A 106 1.43 11.60 7.35
N LEU A 107 0.62 10.74 6.73
CA LEU A 107 -0.68 11.14 6.18
C LEU A 107 -1.76 11.18 7.25
N GLU A 108 -2.60 12.22 7.19
CA GLU A 108 -3.82 12.32 8.00
C GLU A 108 -4.84 11.23 7.59
N PRO A 109 -5.79 10.87 8.48
CA PRO A 109 -6.85 9.91 8.16
C PRO A 109 -7.58 10.24 6.85
N VAL A 110 -8.07 9.20 6.16
CA VAL A 110 -8.89 9.34 4.95
C VAL A 110 -10.17 10.10 5.28
N THR A 111 -10.53 11.08 4.45
CA THR A 111 -11.76 11.85 4.59
C THR A 111 -12.66 11.80 3.37
N ILE A 112 -12.13 11.36 2.24
CA ILE A 112 -12.85 11.28 0.95
C ILE A 112 -12.53 9.93 0.30
N LEU A 113 -13.55 9.21 -0.15
CA LEU A 113 -13.43 7.94 -0.85
C LEU A 113 -13.89 8.05 -2.31
N PRO A 114 -13.28 7.25 -3.21
CA PRO A 114 -12.08 6.45 -2.98
C PRO A 114 -10.83 7.33 -2.89
N GLU A 115 -9.80 6.82 -2.21
CA GLU A 115 -8.45 7.39 -2.23
C GLU A 115 -7.46 6.31 -2.64
N THR A 116 -6.49 6.64 -3.50
CA THR A 116 -5.45 5.71 -3.93
C THR A 116 -4.08 6.30 -3.68
N LEU A 117 -3.20 5.55 -3.01
CA LEU A 117 -1.80 5.89 -2.84
C LEU A 117 -0.94 5.07 -3.80
N ILE A 118 0.07 5.70 -4.39
CA ILE A 118 1.10 5.01 -5.19
C ILE A 118 2.43 5.11 -4.46
N ILE A 119 3.01 3.97 -4.15
CA ILE A 119 4.26 3.81 -3.40
C ILE A 119 5.32 3.25 -4.34
N SER A 120 6.54 3.81 -4.28
CA SER A 120 7.67 3.31 -5.06
C SER A 120 8.21 1.97 -4.54
N ALA A 121 9.09 1.34 -5.32
CA ALA A 121 9.81 0.12 -4.92
C ALA A 121 10.66 0.30 -3.64
N GLU A 122 11.07 1.53 -3.33
CA GLU A 122 11.84 1.90 -2.13
C GLU A 122 10.93 2.36 -0.96
N GLY A 123 9.60 2.19 -1.07
CA GLY A 123 8.65 2.53 -0.01
C GLY A 123 8.30 4.02 0.11
N LYS A 124 8.61 4.84 -0.91
CA LYS A 124 8.29 6.27 -0.90
C LYS A 124 6.89 6.52 -1.45
N LEU A 125 6.11 7.37 -0.80
CA LEU A 125 4.85 7.87 -1.34
C LEU A 125 5.14 8.76 -2.57
N LEU A 126 4.67 8.32 -3.74
CA LEU A 126 4.80 9.07 -5.00
C LEU A 126 3.57 9.92 -5.29
N HIS A 127 2.37 9.32 -5.14
CA HIS A 127 1.12 9.99 -5.48
C HIS A 127 0.03 9.67 -4.45
N ARG A 128 -0.85 10.65 -4.24
CA ARG A 128 -2.10 10.54 -3.52
C ARG A 128 -3.21 11.00 -4.44
N LEU A 129 -4.08 10.09 -4.84
CA LEU A 129 -5.15 10.33 -5.81
C LEU A 129 -6.50 10.27 -5.10
N ILE A 130 -7.32 11.30 -5.25
CA ILE A 130 -8.66 11.36 -4.67
C ILE A 130 -9.69 11.20 -5.79
N GLY A 131 -10.68 10.35 -5.56
CA GLY A 131 -11.70 9.98 -6.53
C GLY A 131 -11.33 8.73 -7.32
N PRO A 132 -12.31 8.18 -8.09
CA PRO A 132 -12.12 6.92 -8.80
C PRO A 132 -11.05 7.01 -9.87
N GLN A 133 -10.22 5.98 -9.93
CA GLN A 133 -9.14 5.83 -10.90
C GLN A 133 -9.49 4.79 -11.96
N THR A 134 -8.85 4.88 -13.11
CA THR A 134 -8.86 3.85 -14.14
C THR A 134 -7.49 3.15 -14.20
N LEU A 135 -7.45 1.95 -14.76
CA LEU A 135 -6.21 1.23 -15.03
C LEU A 135 -5.19 2.13 -15.72
N SER A 136 -5.59 2.79 -16.82
CA SER A 136 -4.70 3.66 -17.59
C SER A 136 -4.22 4.89 -16.82
N SER A 137 -5.05 5.47 -15.93
CA SER A 137 -4.65 6.62 -15.11
C SER A 137 -3.55 6.25 -14.10
N ILE A 138 -3.63 5.06 -13.52
CA ILE A 138 -2.61 4.57 -12.60
C ILE A 138 -1.35 4.16 -13.35
N GLU A 139 -1.45 3.38 -14.44
CA GLU A 139 -0.29 2.95 -15.21
C GLU A 139 0.56 4.11 -15.74
N ALA A 140 -0.07 5.24 -16.08
CA ALA A 140 0.64 6.44 -16.51
C ALA A 140 1.57 7.03 -15.44
N LEU A 141 1.33 6.72 -14.16
CA LEU A 141 2.08 7.22 -12.99
C LEU A 141 3.17 6.22 -12.51
N LEU A 142 3.17 4.99 -13.02
CA LEU A 142 4.12 3.93 -12.63
C LEU A 142 5.38 3.95 -13.52
N LYS A 143 6.10 5.07 -13.53
CA LYS A 143 7.29 5.28 -14.38
C LYS A 143 8.52 5.53 -13.55
#